data_a817aa7c5b1eb204e5cee26003e8fba0
#
_entry.id   a817aa7c5b1eb204e5cee26003e8fba0
#
_cell.length_a   1.000
_cell.length_b   1.000
_cell.length_c   1.000
_cell.angle_alpha   90.00
_cell.angle_beta   90.00
_cell.angle_gamma   90.00
#
_symmetry.space_group_name_H-M   'P 1'
#
loop_
_entity.id
_entity.type
_entity.pdbx_description
1 polymer ?
#
loop_
_entity_poly.entity_id
_entity_poly.type
_entity_poly.pdbx_seq_one_letter_code
_entity_poly.pdbx_strand_id
1 'polypeptide(L)'
;MRSLVGKALCIASALCAAALVTLPAQGTDGSGDLWAVVTAPMAPTLYDGERDDEVLYGMIGEVLADKDDQGLYSVRMQYGYKTSIEGQHVALVSRDEAEAWRASVTHQVIAPFADVLPEARTESYPPLITLPRGAYLKVGGPDSEDARWLRAELFGGQTGWVNKNLVRELRAWGQEEAVRAALTADAELYLGVGYRWGGKTPYGLDCSGFTSMVYMLNGLDIYRNSRPEVGYPIALMHVEGTPEDAHTAETLTAAKPGDLIFWGGHVGFYVGNGKYIHSNGSSFNTRVNSLISGDEDFRADLAKPSAIYTWGTAFPAEPNRLVVRRFYALPFTSGDQTGYRFYARADGYAPNRAILYPEGKDGPAIEVSRTRRMLYDNPASEHKDVPVYFYPKPGSYRPALVLVNDEGYRPEGKTISSDLTEMTEPIAVR
;
A
#
# COMPACT_ATOMS: atom_id res chain seq x y z
N MET A 1 68.95 32.56 15.17
CA MET A 1 69.42 31.18 14.95
C MET A 1 68.70 30.26 15.89
N ARG A 2 67.73 29.53 15.38
CA ARG A 2 67.28 28.19 15.81
C ARG A 2 66.13 27.76 14.84
N SER A 3 66.43 26.77 14.03
CA SER A 3 65.63 26.10 13.07
C SER A 3 64.45 25.39 13.75
N LEU A 4 63.25 25.61 13.26
CA LEU A 4 62.07 24.79 13.53
C LEU A 4 61.78 23.91 12.33
N VAL A 5 62.13 22.63 12.49
CA VAL A 5 61.81 21.55 11.54
C VAL A 5 60.32 21.20 11.68
N GLY A 6 59.53 21.47 10.64
CA GLY A 6 58.13 21.07 10.56
C GLY A 6 58.01 19.57 10.34
N LYS A 7 57.30 18.89 11.23
CA LYS A 7 56.84 17.51 11.02
C LYS A 7 55.58 17.55 10.20
N ALA A 8 55.67 17.13 8.95
CA ALA A 8 54.49 16.81 8.12
C ALA A 8 53.83 15.54 8.66
N LEU A 9 52.59 15.66 9.10
CA LEU A 9 51.73 14.54 9.49
C LEU A 9 51.05 14.01 8.24
N CYS A 10 51.51 12.89 7.72
CA CYS A 10 50.77 12.15 6.67
C CYS A 10 49.54 11.54 7.32
N ILE A 11 48.36 12.10 7.01
CA ILE A 11 47.06 11.44 7.25
C ILE A 11 46.90 10.44 6.13
N ALA A 12 47.12 9.17 6.43
CA ALA A 12 46.74 8.08 5.56
C ALA A 12 45.20 7.90 5.65
N SER A 13 44.51 8.32 4.60
CA SER A 13 43.10 8.03 4.41
C SER A 13 42.94 6.52 4.16
N ALA A 14 42.55 5.80 5.20
CA ALA A 14 42.07 4.42 5.02
C ALA A 14 40.66 4.48 4.38
N LEU A 15 40.61 4.32 3.08
CA LEU A 15 39.38 3.95 2.42
C LEU A 15 39.01 2.53 2.89
N CYS A 16 38.03 2.43 3.81
CA CYS A 16 37.31 1.20 4.04
C CYS A 16 36.46 0.94 2.81
N ALA A 17 36.99 0.14 1.89
CA ALA A 17 36.20 -0.47 0.86
C ALA A 17 35.24 -1.45 1.55
N ALA A 18 33.98 -1.07 1.66
CA ALA A 18 32.91 -2.01 1.96
C ALA A 18 32.94 -3.08 0.85
N ALA A 19 33.35 -4.28 1.19
CA ALA A 19 33.28 -5.41 0.29
C ALA A 19 31.79 -5.66 0.00
N LEU A 20 31.32 -5.23 -1.17
CA LEU A 20 30.10 -5.73 -1.74
C LEU A 20 30.31 -7.25 -1.93
N VAL A 21 29.67 -8.03 -1.06
CA VAL A 21 29.51 -9.47 -1.30
C VAL A 21 28.52 -9.58 -2.45
N THR A 22 29.03 -9.58 -3.66
CA THR A 22 28.28 -10.03 -4.83
C THR A 22 28.16 -11.55 -4.71
N LEU A 23 27.03 -12.03 -4.23
CA LEU A 23 26.65 -13.43 -4.41
C LEU A 23 26.57 -13.68 -5.93
N PRO A 24 27.16 -14.77 -6.44
CA PRO A 24 27.07 -15.08 -7.84
C PRO A 24 25.60 -15.32 -8.19
N ALA A 25 25.06 -14.55 -9.11
CA ALA A 25 23.78 -14.83 -9.74
C ALA A 25 23.88 -16.21 -10.40
N GLN A 26 23.24 -17.20 -9.83
CA GLN A 26 23.02 -18.47 -10.53
C GLN A 26 21.97 -18.18 -11.58
N GLY A 27 22.41 -18.18 -12.84
CA GLY A 27 21.54 -18.04 -14.00
C GLY A 27 20.51 -19.19 -13.99
N THR A 28 19.27 -18.84 -13.69
CA THR A 28 18.12 -19.66 -14.00
C THR A 28 17.50 -19.09 -15.28
N ASP A 29 17.49 -19.84 -16.35
CA ASP A 29 16.66 -19.60 -17.53
C ASP A 29 15.19 -19.68 -17.11
N GLY A 30 14.57 -18.52 -16.84
CA GLY A 30 13.18 -18.43 -16.44
C GLY A 30 12.78 -17.01 -16.11
N SER A 31 12.30 -16.26 -17.08
CA SER A 31 11.83 -14.87 -16.96
C SER A 31 10.50 -14.72 -16.21
N GLY A 32 10.29 -15.44 -15.10
CA GLY A 32 9.00 -15.43 -14.38
C GLY A 32 9.07 -15.39 -12.86
N ASP A 33 10.26 -15.39 -12.25
CA ASP A 33 10.37 -15.59 -10.80
C ASP A 33 11.46 -14.74 -10.11
N LEU A 34 11.81 -13.62 -10.73
CA LEU A 34 12.80 -12.70 -10.18
C LEU A 34 12.10 -11.66 -9.27
N TRP A 35 12.63 -11.52 -8.08
CA TRP A 35 12.14 -10.59 -7.06
C TRP A 35 13.25 -9.65 -6.60
N ALA A 36 12.84 -8.53 -6.03
CA ALA A 36 13.71 -7.54 -5.44
C ALA A 36 13.43 -7.44 -3.94
N VAL A 37 14.50 -7.43 -3.13
CA VAL A 37 14.45 -7.03 -1.72
C VAL A 37 15.14 -5.68 -1.62
N VAL A 38 14.48 -4.68 -1.07
CA VAL A 38 15.05 -3.34 -0.89
C VAL A 38 16.11 -3.39 0.20
N THR A 39 17.37 -3.09 -0.16
CA THR A 39 18.54 -3.10 0.74
C THR A 39 19.03 -1.70 1.11
N ALA A 40 18.64 -0.68 0.33
CA ALA A 40 18.87 0.72 0.72
C ALA A 40 17.96 1.09 1.91
N PRO A 41 18.38 2.01 2.82
CA PRO A 41 17.52 2.52 3.88
C PRO A 41 16.17 3.02 3.36
N MET A 42 16.23 3.78 2.29
CA MET A 42 15.12 4.20 1.44
C MET A 42 15.66 4.46 0.03
N ALA A 43 14.82 4.30 -0.97
CA ALA A 43 15.15 4.62 -2.35
C ALA A 43 13.96 5.28 -3.05
N PRO A 44 14.18 6.31 -3.89
CA PRO A 44 13.14 6.81 -4.76
C PRO A 44 12.82 5.76 -5.82
N THR A 45 11.57 5.70 -6.22
CA THR A 45 11.15 4.98 -7.40
C THR A 45 10.57 5.94 -8.43
N LEU A 46 10.62 5.54 -9.70
CA LEU A 46 10.34 6.42 -10.81
C LEU A 46 9.16 5.87 -11.62
N TYR A 47 8.28 6.78 -12.02
CA TYR A 47 7.28 6.54 -13.04
C TYR A 47 7.44 7.59 -14.15
N ASP A 48 7.63 7.13 -15.37
CA ASP A 48 7.90 8.00 -16.53
C ASP A 48 9.06 9.01 -16.32
N GLY A 49 10.11 8.53 -15.63
CA GLY A 49 11.32 9.31 -15.33
C GLY A 49 11.20 10.31 -14.17
N GLU A 50 10.02 10.47 -13.60
CA GLU A 50 9.79 11.33 -12.43
C GLU A 50 9.67 10.51 -11.14
N ARG A 51 10.13 11.08 -10.02
CA ARG A 51 9.92 10.45 -8.73
C ARG A 51 8.44 10.37 -8.41
N ASP A 52 7.96 9.17 -8.11
CA ASP A 52 6.57 8.86 -7.93
C ASP A 52 6.30 8.19 -6.57
N ASP A 53 7.27 7.45 -6.04
CA ASP A 53 7.17 6.81 -4.75
C ASP A 53 8.56 6.67 -4.09
N GLU A 54 8.57 6.21 -2.84
CA GLU A 54 9.75 5.76 -2.10
C GLU A 54 9.52 4.33 -1.60
N VAL A 55 10.56 3.51 -1.65
CA VAL A 55 10.57 2.20 -1.03
C VAL A 55 11.54 2.18 0.14
N LEU A 56 11.24 1.37 1.14
CA LEU A 56 11.98 1.32 2.39
C LEU A 56 12.68 -0.02 2.56
N TYR A 57 13.74 -0.03 3.33
CA TYR A 57 14.51 -1.22 3.65
C TYR A 57 13.61 -2.39 4.05
N GLY A 58 13.88 -3.54 3.48
CA GLY A 58 13.18 -4.79 3.75
C GLY A 58 11.86 -5.00 3.00
N MET A 59 11.38 -4.00 2.24
CA MET A 59 10.25 -4.19 1.31
C MET A 59 10.64 -5.13 0.18
N ILE A 60 9.65 -5.84 -0.36
CA ILE A 60 9.83 -6.75 -1.49
C ILE A 60 8.99 -6.31 -2.69
N GLY A 61 9.43 -6.69 -3.87
CA GLY A 61 8.70 -6.46 -5.13
C GLY A 61 9.00 -7.54 -6.16
N GLU A 62 8.02 -7.84 -6.99
CA GLU A 62 8.15 -8.69 -8.16
C GLU A 62 8.83 -7.90 -9.28
N VAL A 63 9.86 -8.44 -9.91
CA VAL A 63 10.50 -7.84 -11.08
C VAL A 63 9.67 -8.18 -12.31
N LEU A 64 9.11 -7.16 -12.96
CA LEU A 64 8.24 -7.30 -14.12
C LEU A 64 9.01 -7.25 -15.43
N ALA A 65 10.14 -6.54 -15.45
CA ALA A 65 11.05 -6.46 -16.58
C ALA A 65 12.48 -6.22 -16.08
N ASP A 66 13.44 -6.75 -16.82
CA ASP A 66 14.87 -6.51 -16.58
C ASP A 66 15.21 -5.03 -16.74
N LYS A 67 16.40 -4.65 -16.29
CA LYS A 67 16.83 -3.25 -16.32
C LYS A 67 16.84 -2.70 -17.75
N ASP A 68 16.32 -1.49 -17.86
CA ASP A 68 16.38 -0.70 -19.08
C ASP A 68 17.79 -0.09 -19.33
N ASP A 69 17.90 0.72 -20.36
CA ASP A 69 19.15 1.42 -20.73
C ASP A 69 19.62 2.42 -19.66
N GLN A 70 18.74 2.80 -18.71
CA GLN A 70 19.07 3.66 -17.58
C GLN A 70 19.45 2.87 -16.33
N GLY A 71 19.38 1.53 -16.37
CA GLY A 71 19.68 0.63 -15.27
C GLY A 71 18.53 0.47 -14.27
N LEU A 72 17.30 0.79 -14.68
CA LEU A 72 16.09 0.72 -13.88
C LEU A 72 15.37 -0.62 -14.10
N TYR A 73 15.06 -1.33 -13.05
CA TYR A 73 14.17 -2.49 -13.07
C TYR A 73 12.71 -2.05 -12.94
N SER A 74 11.83 -2.56 -13.80
CA SER A 74 10.39 -2.41 -13.60
C SER A 74 9.93 -3.39 -12.53
N VAL A 75 9.30 -2.90 -11.47
CA VAL A 75 8.91 -3.71 -10.31
C VAL A 75 7.45 -3.46 -9.93
N ARG A 76 6.81 -4.49 -9.39
CA ARG A 76 5.55 -4.39 -8.68
C ARG A 76 5.80 -4.59 -7.19
N MET A 77 5.71 -3.54 -6.41
CA MET A 77 5.94 -3.58 -4.98
C MET A 77 4.87 -4.38 -4.23
N GLN A 78 5.17 -4.85 -3.02
CA GLN A 78 4.27 -5.64 -2.17
C GLN A 78 2.86 -5.05 -2.00
N TYR A 79 2.72 -3.72 -2.06
CA TYR A 79 1.44 -3.01 -2.03
C TYR A 79 0.78 -2.83 -3.42
N GLY A 80 1.22 -3.58 -4.43
CA GLY A 80 0.62 -3.64 -5.77
C GLY A 80 1.06 -2.53 -6.73
N TYR A 81 1.81 -1.52 -6.27
CA TYR A 81 2.23 -0.37 -7.08
C TYR A 81 3.33 -0.75 -8.08
N LYS A 82 3.12 -0.40 -9.35
CA LYS A 82 4.10 -0.62 -10.43
C LYS A 82 4.94 0.63 -10.60
N THR A 83 6.24 0.47 -10.56
CA THR A 83 7.22 1.56 -10.61
C THR A 83 8.56 1.05 -11.14
N SER A 84 9.55 1.93 -11.27
CA SER A 84 10.91 1.56 -11.66
C SER A 84 11.89 1.92 -10.54
N ILE A 85 12.90 1.06 -10.32
CA ILE A 85 13.90 1.23 -9.26
C ILE A 85 15.32 0.97 -9.79
N GLU A 86 16.29 1.75 -9.31
CA GLU A 86 17.70 1.52 -9.63
C GLU A 86 18.23 0.23 -8.96
N GLY A 87 18.97 -0.57 -9.70
CA GLY A 87 19.50 -1.85 -9.25
C GLY A 87 20.41 -1.79 -8.02
N GLN A 88 21.06 -0.64 -7.78
CA GLN A 88 21.91 -0.45 -6.59
C GLN A 88 21.15 -0.42 -5.26
N HIS A 89 19.82 -0.23 -5.29
CA HIS A 89 18.98 -0.12 -4.11
C HIS A 89 18.33 -1.44 -3.68
N VAL A 90 18.51 -2.49 -4.49
CA VAL A 90 17.87 -3.79 -4.28
C VAL A 90 18.84 -4.94 -4.39
N ALA A 91 18.55 -6.02 -3.72
CA ALA A 91 19.10 -7.33 -4.01
C ALA A 91 18.08 -8.09 -4.88
N LEU A 92 18.54 -8.62 -6.01
CA LEU A 92 17.73 -9.49 -6.86
C LEU A 92 17.84 -10.93 -6.34
N VAL A 93 16.71 -11.54 -6.14
CA VAL A 93 16.60 -12.87 -5.52
C VAL A 93 15.49 -13.69 -6.18
N SER A 94 15.42 -14.96 -5.86
CA SER A 94 14.25 -15.77 -6.19
C SER A 94 13.02 -15.31 -5.39
N ARG A 95 11.84 -15.71 -5.86
CA ARG A 95 10.59 -15.51 -5.11
C ARG A 95 10.66 -16.11 -3.72
N ASP A 96 11.13 -17.35 -3.61
CA ASP A 96 11.20 -18.06 -2.34
C ASP A 96 12.10 -17.33 -1.33
N GLU A 97 13.22 -16.77 -1.76
CA GLU A 97 14.11 -15.98 -0.91
C GLU A 97 13.46 -14.67 -0.47
N ALA A 98 12.75 -13.95 -1.37
CA ALA A 98 12.03 -12.75 -1.02
C ALA A 98 10.89 -13.02 -0.01
N GLU A 99 10.12 -14.09 -0.23
CA GLU A 99 9.06 -14.53 0.69
C GLU A 99 9.63 -15.01 2.04
N ALA A 100 10.73 -15.74 2.03
CA ALA A 100 11.43 -16.18 3.25
C ALA A 100 11.92 -14.96 4.05
N TRP A 101 12.51 -13.97 3.38
CA TRP A 101 12.87 -12.71 4.03
C TRP A 101 11.65 -12.03 4.64
N ARG A 102 10.58 -11.82 3.85
CA ARG A 102 9.37 -11.15 4.32
C ARG A 102 8.72 -11.88 5.50
N ALA A 103 8.74 -13.21 5.51
CA ALA A 103 8.25 -14.04 6.61
C ALA A 103 9.14 -13.98 7.87
N SER A 104 10.44 -13.70 7.69
CA SER A 104 11.40 -13.63 8.79
C SER A 104 11.42 -12.30 9.54
N VAL A 105 10.93 -11.20 8.93
CA VAL A 105 10.88 -9.91 9.59
C VAL A 105 9.82 -9.89 10.68
N THR A 106 10.17 -9.30 11.81
CA THR A 106 9.34 -9.32 13.02
C THR A 106 9.01 -7.93 13.53
N HIS A 107 9.77 -6.90 13.10
CA HIS A 107 9.65 -5.55 13.62
C HIS A 107 9.64 -4.52 12.48
N GLN A 108 9.09 -3.34 12.81
CA GLN A 108 9.22 -2.12 12.02
C GLN A 108 9.79 -0.99 12.86
N VAL A 109 10.55 -0.11 12.21
CA VAL A 109 10.96 1.16 12.81
C VAL A 109 9.73 2.05 12.98
N ILE A 110 9.52 2.56 14.22
CA ILE A 110 8.43 3.48 14.56
C ILE A 110 8.92 4.88 14.89
N ALA A 111 10.16 5.01 15.36
CA ALA A 111 10.83 6.30 15.49
C ALA A 111 11.04 6.95 14.11
N PRO A 112 11.27 8.27 14.01
CA PRO A 112 11.64 8.87 12.74
C PRO A 112 12.80 8.14 12.06
N PHE A 113 13.83 7.79 12.83
CA PHE A 113 15.00 7.02 12.40
C PHE A 113 15.46 6.08 13.50
N ALA A 114 16.04 4.96 13.11
CA ALA A 114 16.69 4.01 14.01
C ALA A 114 18.02 3.55 13.43
N ASP A 115 19.07 3.67 14.21
CA ASP A 115 20.39 3.12 13.90
C ASP A 115 20.43 1.63 14.27
N VAL A 116 20.94 0.82 13.37
CA VAL A 116 21.43 -0.52 13.68
C VAL A 116 22.93 -0.41 13.91
N LEU A 117 23.35 -0.60 15.15
CA LEU A 117 24.72 -0.34 15.61
C LEU A 117 25.53 -1.64 15.68
N PRO A 118 26.87 -1.58 15.47
CA PRO A 118 27.74 -2.75 15.64
C PRO A 118 27.74 -3.33 17.05
N GLU A 119 27.57 -2.49 18.07
CA GLU A 119 27.56 -2.86 19.49
C GLU A 119 26.33 -2.31 20.21
N ALA A 120 25.90 -2.98 21.28
CA ALA A 120 24.73 -2.62 22.09
C ALA A 120 25.00 -1.42 23.01
N ARG A 121 25.42 -0.29 22.43
CA ARG A 121 25.70 0.98 23.15
C ARG A 121 25.51 2.19 22.23
N THR A 122 25.06 3.31 22.78
CA THR A 122 24.70 4.52 22.02
C THR A 122 25.88 5.17 21.28
N GLU A 123 27.08 5.03 21.82
CA GLU A 123 28.31 5.64 21.27
C GLU A 123 28.96 4.79 20.18
N SER A 124 28.35 3.62 19.84
CA SER A 124 28.85 2.77 18.76
C SER A 124 28.72 3.47 17.42
N TYR A 125 29.83 3.65 16.71
CA TYR A 125 29.87 4.38 15.44
C TYR A 125 30.96 3.81 14.51
N PRO A 126 30.75 3.81 13.20
CA PRO A 126 29.53 4.22 12.50
C PRO A 126 28.40 3.17 12.66
N PRO A 127 27.14 3.58 12.48
CA PRO A 127 26.05 2.61 12.39
C PRO A 127 26.25 1.73 11.15
N LEU A 128 25.78 0.49 11.23
CA LEU A 128 25.72 -0.41 10.08
C LEU A 128 24.77 0.15 9.02
N ILE A 129 23.64 0.67 9.47
CA ILE A 129 22.61 1.32 8.65
C ILE A 129 21.72 2.19 9.55
N THR A 130 21.23 3.31 9.01
CA THR A 130 20.20 4.15 9.64
C THR A 130 18.91 4.01 8.87
N LEU A 131 17.87 3.49 9.49
CA LEU A 131 16.61 3.13 8.88
C LEU A 131 15.51 4.14 9.21
N PRO A 132 14.71 4.60 8.24
CA PRO A 132 13.57 5.47 8.49
C PRO A 132 12.37 4.69 9.04
N ARG A 133 11.39 5.42 9.60
CA ARG A 133 10.10 4.87 10.03
C ARG A 133 9.46 4.03 8.91
N GLY A 134 8.98 2.84 9.25
CA GLY A 134 8.36 1.89 8.35
C GLY A 134 9.31 0.85 7.76
N ALA A 135 10.62 1.04 7.86
CA ALA A 135 11.59 0.01 7.47
C ALA A 135 11.40 -1.26 8.29
N TYR A 136 11.59 -2.40 7.63
CA TYR A 136 11.41 -3.73 8.22
C TYR A 136 12.72 -4.27 8.79
N LEU A 137 12.64 -4.96 9.91
CA LEU A 137 13.77 -5.61 10.57
C LEU A 137 13.42 -7.03 11.02
N LYS A 138 14.34 -7.94 10.82
CA LYS A 138 14.37 -9.22 11.52
C LYS A 138 15.06 -9.01 12.85
N VAL A 139 14.29 -9.15 13.94
CA VAL A 139 14.79 -8.94 15.30
C VAL A 139 14.67 -10.25 16.06
N GLY A 140 15.78 -10.69 16.66
CA GLY A 140 15.81 -11.79 17.60
C GLY A 140 15.51 -11.33 19.02
N GLY A 141 15.36 -12.29 19.94
CA GLY A 141 15.19 -11.97 21.37
C GLY A 141 16.40 -11.20 21.94
N PRO A 142 16.27 -10.68 23.17
CA PRO A 142 17.34 -9.94 23.80
C PRO A 142 18.52 -10.86 24.16
N ASP A 143 19.59 -10.77 23.38
CA ASP A 143 20.87 -11.45 23.66
C ASP A 143 21.86 -10.49 24.37
N SER A 144 21.45 -9.26 24.64
CA SER A 144 22.24 -8.27 25.36
C SER A 144 21.95 -8.32 26.85
N GLU A 145 22.98 -8.16 27.69
CA GLU A 145 22.81 -7.92 29.13
C GLU A 145 22.00 -6.66 29.40
N ASP A 146 22.06 -5.69 28.50
CA ASP A 146 21.23 -4.48 28.52
C ASP A 146 19.94 -4.68 27.74
N ALA A 147 18.84 -4.92 28.44
CA ALA A 147 17.50 -5.13 27.89
C ALA A 147 16.93 -3.95 27.04
N ARG A 148 17.68 -2.85 26.88
CA ARG A 148 17.33 -1.74 25.97
C ARG A 148 17.64 -2.07 24.51
N TRP A 149 18.48 -3.08 24.24
CA TRP A 149 18.96 -3.42 22.93
C TRP A 149 18.38 -4.75 22.46
N LEU A 150 17.95 -4.78 21.21
CA LEU A 150 17.52 -5.97 20.50
C LEU A 150 18.51 -6.29 19.42
N ARG A 151 18.81 -7.57 19.24
CA ARG A 151 19.66 -8.01 18.13
C ARG A 151 18.86 -7.96 16.83
N ALA A 152 19.36 -7.22 15.86
CA ALA A 152 18.79 -7.09 14.53
C ALA A 152 19.66 -7.82 13.51
N GLU A 153 19.03 -8.49 12.56
CA GLU A 153 19.69 -9.09 11.40
C GLU A 153 19.21 -8.37 10.14
N LEU A 154 20.17 -7.89 9.36
CA LEU A 154 19.94 -7.25 8.09
C LEU A 154 19.83 -8.31 6.98
N PHE A 155 19.18 -7.96 5.86
CA PHE A 155 19.21 -8.80 4.67
C PHE A 155 20.66 -9.10 4.25
N GLY A 156 20.97 -10.36 3.98
CA GLY A 156 22.34 -10.80 3.74
C GLY A 156 23.08 -11.28 5.00
N GLY A 157 22.43 -11.30 6.18
CA GLY A 157 22.91 -11.95 7.41
C GLY A 157 23.81 -11.10 8.29
N GLN A 158 24.09 -9.84 7.95
CA GLN A 158 24.82 -8.93 8.84
C GLN A 158 23.99 -8.66 10.10
N THR A 159 24.58 -8.77 11.27
CA THR A 159 23.90 -8.54 12.55
C THR A 159 24.40 -7.29 13.26
N GLY A 160 23.51 -6.65 14.00
CA GLY A 160 23.79 -5.48 14.82
C GLY A 160 22.76 -5.32 15.93
N TRP A 161 22.72 -4.15 16.53
CA TRP A 161 21.88 -3.84 17.67
C TRP A 161 21.01 -2.63 17.40
N VAL A 162 19.73 -2.73 17.69
CA VAL A 162 18.75 -1.63 17.60
C VAL A 162 18.16 -1.36 18.98
N ASN A 163 17.95 -0.09 19.32
CA ASN A 163 17.28 0.26 20.56
C ASN A 163 15.79 -0.11 20.46
N LYS A 164 15.30 -0.88 21.45
CA LYS A 164 13.93 -1.39 21.46
C LYS A 164 12.84 -0.32 21.41
N ASN A 165 13.13 0.89 21.90
CA ASN A 165 12.18 2.00 21.90
C ASN A 165 12.01 2.64 20.51
N LEU A 166 12.88 2.32 19.54
CA LEU A 166 12.83 2.84 18.17
C LEU A 166 12.09 1.92 17.21
N VAL A 167 11.81 0.71 17.65
CA VAL A 167 11.16 -0.33 16.84
C VAL A 167 9.94 -0.92 17.56
N ARG A 168 9.08 -1.55 16.81
CA ARG A 168 7.88 -2.21 17.33
C ARG A 168 7.68 -3.52 16.59
N GLU A 169 7.22 -4.57 17.28
CA GLU A 169 6.75 -5.80 16.63
C GLU A 169 5.71 -5.48 15.56
N LEU A 170 5.75 -6.25 14.47
CA LEU A 170 4.75 -6.12 13.42
C LEU A 170 3.36 -6.30 14.02
N ARG A 171 2.48 -5.35 13.78
CA ARG A 171 1.09 -5.50 14.18
C ARG A 171 0.39 -6.50 13.29
N ALA A 172 -0.31 -7.43 13.90
CA ALA A 172 -1.25 -8.29 13.20
C ALA A 172 -2.57 -7.54 13.01
N TRP A 173 -3.24 -7.82 11.91
CA TRP A 173 -4.61 -7.39 11.69
C TRP A 173 -5.51 -8.09 12.72
N GLY A 174 -6.35 -7.32 13.39
CA GLY A 174 -7.13 -7.83 14.56
C GLY A 174 -8.55 -7.28 14.61
N GLN A 175 -9.06 -7.07 15.82
CA GLN A 175 -10.41 -6.53 16.03
C GLN A 175 -10.52 -5.09 15.52
N GLU A 176 -11.65 -4.74 14.91
CA GLU A 176 -11.86 -3.43 14.26
C GLU A 176 -11.53 -2.24 15.17
N GLU A 177 -12.05 -2.24 16.39
CA GLU A 177 -11.84 -1.13 17.33
C GLU A 177 -10.36 -0.92 17.66
N ALA A 178 -9.64 -2.01 17.93
CA ALA A 178 -8.20 -1.96 18.23
C ALA A 178 -7.39 -1.48 17.04
N VAL A 179 -7.73 -1.95 15.84
CA VAL A 179 -7.03 -1.53 14.60
C VAL A 179 -7.30 -0.06 14.31
N ARG A 180 -8.55 0.42 14.41
CA ARG A 180 -8.88 1.82 14.16
C ARG A 180 -8.20 2.76 15.16
N ALA A 181 -8.13 2.38 16.43
CA ALA A 181 -7.40 3.13 17.45
C ALA A 181 -5.89 3.19 17.12
N ALA A 182 -5.31 2.07 16.71
CA ALA A 182 -3.91 1.97 16.33
C ALA A 182 -3.58 2.79 15.06
N LEU A 183 -4.44 2.75 14.04
CA LEU A 183 -4.32 3.57 12.84
C LEU A 183 -4.32 5.07 13.18
N THR A 184 -5.24 5.50 14.04
CA THR A 184 -5.33 6.91 14.48
C THR A 184 -4.07 7.34 15.24
N ALA A 185 -3.60 6.53 16.19
CA ALA A 185 -2.37 6.82 16.91
C ALA A 185 -1.13 6.88 16.00
N ASP A 186 -1.03 5.99 15.02
CA ASP A 186 0.10 6.00 14.08
C ASP A 186 0.00 7.15 13.06
N ALA A 187 -1.21 7.64 12.73
CA ALA A 187 -1.38 8.83 11.91
C ALA A 187 -0.79 10.09 12.58
N GLU A 188 -0.95 10.20 13.90
CA GLU A 188 -0.41 11.31 14.67
C GLU A 188 1.13 11.36 14.68
N LEU A 189 1.81 10.22 14.49
CA LEU A 189 3.28 10.16 14.39
C LEU A 189 3.85 10.98 13.22
N TYR A 190 3.02 11.35 12.26
CA TYR A 190 3.42 12.08 11.06
C TYR A 190 3.06 13.57 11.11
N LEU A 191 2.40 14.04 12.16
CA LEU A 191 2.06 15.47 12.30
C LEU A 191 3.32 16.33 12.27
N GLY A 192 3.27 17.41 11.48
CA GLY A 192 4.38 18.33 11.29
C GLY A 192 5.42 17.88 10.26
N VAL A 193 5.39 16.63 9.78
CA VAL A 193 6.29 16.18 8.71
C VAL A 193 6.01 16.96 7.42
N GLY A 194 7.05 17.45 6.77
CA GLY A 194 6.96 18.26 5.56
C GLY A 194 6.32 17.49 4.39
N TYR A 195 5.65 18.25 3.51
CA TYR A 195 5.16 17.68 2.25
C TYR A 195 6.31 17.47 1.26
N ARG A 196 6.33 16.29 0.63
CA ARG A 196 7.27 15.94 -0.41
C ARG A 196 6.62 14.98 -1.39
N TRP A 197 6.53 15.39 -2.66
CA TRP A 197 5.96 14.56 -3.72
C TRP A 197 6.70 13.21 -3.83
N GLY A 198 5.96 12.12 -3.93
CA GLY A 198 6.52 10.76 -3.96
C GLY A 198 7.11 10.29 -2.62
N GLY A 199 7.05 11.08 -1.55
CA GLY A 199 7.66 10.73 -0.27
C GLY A 199 6.80 9.81 0.60
N LYS A 200 7.48 9.06 1.48
CA LYS A 200 6.89 8.15 2.48
C LYS A 200 7.55 8.23 3.85
N THR A 201 8.57 9.06 4.02
CA THR A 201 9.46 9.02 5.17
C THR A 201 9.34 10.28 6.03
N PRO A 202 9.95 10.30 7.23
CA PRO A 202 10.07 11.51 8.02
C PRO A 202 10.84 12.66 7.35
N TYR A 203 11.56 12.41 6.25
CA TYR A 203 12.13 13.47 5.41
C TYR A 203 11.09 14.25 4.60
N GLY A 204 9.89 13.72 4.50
CA GLY A 204 8.76 14.28 3.81
C GLY A 204 7.91 13.19 3.19
N LEU A 205 6.60 13.46 3.11
CA LEU A 205 5.65 12.53 2.52
C LEU A 205 4.53 13.30 1.80
N ASP A 206 3.93 12.69 0.81
CA ASP A 206 2.73 13.23 0.18
C ASP A 206 1.46 12.62 0.79
N CYS A 207 0.30 12.96 0.23
CA CYS A 207 -0.99 12.57 0.77
C CYS A 207 -1.18 11.04 0.83
N SER A 208 -0.90 10.34 -0.26
CA SER A 208 -1.06 8.89 -0.32
C SER A 208 0.14 8.14 0.29
N GLY A 209 1.32 8.76 0.32
CA GLY A 209 2.46 8.28 1.11
C GLY A 209 2.14 8.25 2.59
N PHE A 210 1.54 9.31 3.11
CA PHE A 210 1.06 9.38 4.49
C PHE A 210 0.06 8.26 4.78
N THR A 211 -1.03 8.17 4.03
CA THR A 211 -2.07 7.17 4.30
C THR A 211 -1.55 5.74 4.16
N SER A 212 -0.73 5.46 3.13
CA SER A 212 -0.15 4.12 2.94
C SER A 212 0.77 3.72 4.10
N MET A 213 1.56 4.65 4.64
CA MET A 213 2.44 4.37 5.77
C MET A 213 1.69 4.09 7.06
N VAL A 214 0.61 4.83 7.34
CA VAL A 214 -0.25 4.58 8.51
C VAL A 214 -0.81 3.16 8.47
N TYR A 215 -1.32 2.74 7.32
CA TYR A 215 -1.85 1.38 7.15
C TYR A 215 -0.76 0.32 7.23
N MET A 216 0.39 0.54 6.59
CA MET A 216 1.50 -0.41 6.58
C MET A 216 2.07 -0.66 7.98
N LEU A 217 2.15 0.36 8.84
CA LEU A 217 2.54 0.23 10.24
C LEU A 217 1.54 -0.60 11.07
N ASN A 218 0.36 -0.86 10.53
CA ASN A 218 -0.69 -1.67 11.14
C ASN A 218 -0.93 -3.00 10.40
N GLY A 219 0.06 -3.45 9.62
CA GLY A 219 0.04 -4.75 8.98
C GLY A 219 -0.81 -4.85 7.72
N LEU A 220 -1.19 -3.72 7.13
CA LEU A 220 -2.00 -3.68 5.92
C LEU A 220 -1.37 -2.80 4.85
N ASP A 221 -0.90 -3.41 3.79
CA ASP A 221 -0.44 -2.69 2.62
C ASP A 221 -1.64 -2.18 1.80
N ILE A 222 -1.77 -0.86 1.65
CA ILE A 222 -2.73 -0.24 0.74
C ILE A 222 -2.02 0.37 -0.47
N TYR A 223 -2.77 0.51 -1.56
CA TYR A 223 -2.20 1.02 -2.80
C TYR A 223 -1.72 2.48 -2.67
N ARG A 224 -0.59 2.76 -3.28
CA ARG A 224 0.08 4.07 -3.25
C ARG A 224 -0.51 5.02 -4.29
N ASN A 225 -1.71 5.54 -4.02
CA ASN A 225 -2.36 6.52 -4.90
C ASN A 225 -3.44 7.30 -4.15
N SER A 226 -3.79 8.48 -4.67
CA SER A 226 -4.86 9.35 -4.17
C SER A 226 -6.21 9.12 -4.89
N ARG A 227 -6.37 7.98 -5.57
CA ARG A 227 -7.62 7.60 -6.25
C ARG A 227 -8.10 6.27 -5.68
N PRO A 228 -9.34 6.20 -5.17
CA PRO A 228 -9.83 5.00 -4.48
C PRO A 228 -9.97 3.78 -5.39
N GLU A 229 -10.10 4.02 -6.68
CA GLU A 229 -10.38 2.98 -7.66
C GLU A 229 -9.13 2.23 -8.13
N VAL A 230 -7.95 2.61 -7.68
CA VAL A 230 -6.70 2.03 -8.18
C VAL A 230 -6.14 1.02 -7.20
N GLY A 231 -6.34 -0.27 -7.49
CA GLY A 231 -5.53 -1.39 -7.03
C GLY A 231 -5.26 -1.54 -5.54
N TYR A 232 -6.17 -1.09 -4.67
CA TYR A 232 -5.99 -1.33 -3.22
C TYR A 232 -5.96 -2.83 -2.92
N PRO A 233 -5.07 -3.31 -2.04
CA PRO A 233 -5.01 -4.73 -1.68
C PRO A 233 -6.27 -5.25 -1.01
N ILE A 234 -7.07 -4.38 -0.40
CA ILE A 234 -8.40 -4.68 0.11
C ILE A 234 -9.45 -3.86 -0.63
N ALA A 235 -10.62 -4.42 -0.77
CA ALA A 235 -11.75 -3.70 -1.35
C ALA A 235 -12.18 -2.57 -0.41
N LEU A 236 -12.10 -1.34 -0.88
CA LEU A 236 -12.65 -0.18 -0.21
C LEU A 236 -14.07 0.04 -0.72
N MET A 237 -15.01 0.29 0.19
CA MET A 237 -16.38 0.61 -0.14
C MET A 237 -16.68 2.06 0.16
N HIS A 238 -17.44 2.67 -0.73
CA HIS A 238 -18.02 3.98 -0.49
C HIS A 238 -18.92 3.91 0.75
N VAL A 239 -18.79 4.86 1.68
CA VAL A 239 -19.67 4.94 2.84
C VAL A 239 -21.07 5.31 2.35
N GLU A 240 -22.04 4.42 2.54
CA GLU A 240 -23.40 4.64 2.09
C GLU A 240 -24.02 5.88 2.75
N GLY A 241 -24.81 6.63 1.98
CA GLY A 241 -25.44 7.88 2.44
C GLY A 241 -24.61 9.14 2.20
N THR A 242 -23.40 9.03 1.59
CA THR A 242 -22.69 10.20 1.08
C THR A 242 -23.20 10.53 -0.32
N PRO A 243 -23.97 11.59 -0.51
CA PRO A 243 -24.22 12.12 -1.84
C PRO A 243 -22.88 12.57 -2.43
N GLU A 244 -22.68 12.36 -3.72
CA GLU A 244 -21.47 12.84 -4.41
C GLU A 244 -21.21 14.35 -4.24
N ASP A 245 -22.24 15.11 -3.84
CA ASP A 245 -22.22 16.58 -3.77
C ASP A 245 -22.50 17.18 -2.38
N ALA A 246 -22.81 16.39 -1.36
CA ALA A 246 -23.20 16.98 -0.07
C ALA A 246 -22.66 16.15 1.10
N HIS A 247 -21.65 16.70 1.79
CA HIS A 247 -21.29 16.25 3.11
C HIS A 247 -22.25 16.86 4.11
N THR A 248 -23.29 16.10 4.42
CA THR A 248 -24.19 16.42 5.52
C THR A 248 -23.58 15.92 6.83
N ALA A 249 -24.07 16.42 7.95
CA ALA A 249 -23.68 15.93 9.27
C ALA A 249 -23.91 14.39 9.40
N GLU A 250 -24.90 13.84 8.67
CA GLU A 250 -25.21 12.41 8.62
C GLU A 250 -24.10 11.60 7.96
N THR A 251 -23.49 12.11 6.88
CA THR A 251 -22.34 11.49 6.23
C THR A 251 -21.14 11.38 7.15
N LEU A 252 -20.84 12.49 7.85
CA LEU A 252 -19.73 12.51 8.80
C LEU A 252 -19.97 11.59 10.01
N THR A 253 -21.24 11.34 10.37
CA THR A 253 -21.58 10.38 11.44
C THR A 253 -21.44 8.93 11.01
N ALA A 254 -21.52 8.63 9.71
CA ALA A 254 -21.30 7.29 9.16
C ALA A 254 -19.80 6.94 9.04
N ALA A 255 -18.94 7.94 8.88
CA ALA A 255 -17.50 7.74 8.77
C ALA A 255 -16.88 7.40 10.13
N LYS A 256 -15.95 6.45 10.14
CA LYS A 256 -15.24 5.99 11.35
C LYS A 256 -13.76 6.39 11.29
N PRO A 257 -13.10 6.62 12.42
CA PRO A 257 -11.65 6.81 12.46
C PRO A 257 -10.93 5.71 11.69
N GLY A 258 -10.00 6.09 10.83
CA GLY A 258 -9.32 5.16 9.94
C GLY A 258 -9.86 5.15 8.51
N ASP A 259 -11.06 5.66 8.26
CA ASP A 259 -11.58 5.76 6.89
C ASP A 259 -10.75 6.75 6.05
N LEU A 260 -10.72 6.52 4.74
CA LEU A 260 -10.00 7.36 3.80
C LEU A 260 -10.95 8.35 3.14
N ILE A 261 -10.56 9.61 3.14
CA ILE A 261 -11.30 10.70 2.51
C ILE A 261 -10.58 11.08 1.22
N PHE A 262 -11.31 11.14 0.11
CA PHE A 262 -10.76 11.47 -1.20
C PHE A 262 -11.33 12.79 -1.72
N TRP A 263 -10.45 13.54 -2.38
CA TRP A 263 -10.76 14.68 -3.23
C TRP A 263 -10.17 14.44 -4.63
N GLY A 264 -10.41 15.30 -5.57
CA GLY A 264 -9.83 15.13 -6.92
C GLY A 264 -8.29 15.16 -6.91
N GLY A 265 -7.64 14.00 -6.81
CA GLY A 265 -6.18 13.87 -6.76
C GLY A 265 -5.56 14.05 -5.38
N HIS A 266 -6.34 13.99 -4.31
CA HIS A 266 -5.88 14.10 -2.93
C HIS A 266 -6.57 13.08 -2.03
N VAL A 267 -5.88 12.64 -0.96
CA VAL A 267 -6.41 11.72 0.03
C VAL A 267 -6.02 12.16 1.44
N GLY A 268 -6.93 11.97 2.39
CA GLY A 268 -6.74 12.20 3.81
C GLY A 268 -7.23 11.01 4.63
N PHE A 269 -6.93 11.06 5.90
CA PHE A 269 -7.21 10.04 6.89
C PHE A 269 -8.19 10.60 7.93
N TYR A 270 -9.39 10.05 8.02
CA TYR A 270 -10.40 10.50 8.99
C TYR A 270 -10.04 10.07 10.41
N VAL A 271 -10.13 10.99 11.35
CA VAL A 271 -9.80 10.73 12.77
C VAL A 271 -11.01 10.91 13.70
N GLY A 272 -12.20 11.11 13.15
CA GLY A 272 -13.43 11.32 13.91
C GLY A 272 -13.80 12.79 14.11
N ASN A 273 -15.04 13.04 14.56
CA ASN A 273 -15.55 14.39 14.86
C ASN A 273 -15.38 15.42 13.73
N GLY A 274 -15.50 14.98 12.47
CA GLY A 274 -15.29 15.85 11.30
C GLY A 274 -13.83 16.23 11.04
N LYS A 275 -12.88 15.70 11.80
CA LYS A 275 -11.45 15.97 11.65
C LYS A 275 -10.77 14.93 10.78
N TYR A 276 -9.74 15.36 10.06
CA TYR A 276 -8.89 14.51 9.24
C TYR A 276 -7.43 14.95 9.30
N ILE A 277 -6.53 13.98 9.13
CA ILE A 277 -5.09 14.24 8.95
C ILE A 277 -4.76 14.04 7.49
N HIS A 278 -3.97 14.92 6.93
CA HIS A 278 -3.47 14.80 5.57
C HIS A 278 -2.09 15.46 5.41
N SER A 279 -1.29 14.98 4.48
CA SER A 279 -0.10 15.67 4.02
C SER A 279 -0.47 16.48 2.78
N ASN A 280 -0.25 17.79 2.83
CA ASN A 280 -0.78 18.72 1.85
C ASN A 280 0.30 19.67 1.30
N GLY A 281 0.42 19.73 -0.03
CA GLY A 281 1.38 20.59 -0.73
C GLY A 281 1.12 22.08 -0.54
N SER A 282 -0.12 22.52 -0.37
CA SER A 282 -0.44 23.94 -0.14
C SER A 282 -0.09 24.42 1.27
N SER A 283 -0.07 23.53 2.25
CA SER A 283 0.37 23.80 3.63
C SER A 283 1.81 23.37 3.89
N PHE A 284 2.42 22.66 2.92
CA PHE A 284 3.78 22.10 2.99
C PHE A 284 4.05 21.16 4.17
N ASN A 285 3.02 20.63 4.82
CA ASN A 285 3.15 19.70 5.94
C ASN A 285 1.96 18.78 6.12
N THR A 286 2.15 17.79 7.01
CA THR A 286 1.10 16.92 7.51
C THR A 286 0.44 17.56 8.73
N ARG A 287 -0.87 17.68 8.70
CA ARG A 287 -1.64 18.42 9.72
C ARG A 287 -3.06 17.90 9.88
N VAL A 288 -3.69 18.28 10.98
CA VAL A 288 -5.13 18.13 11.19
C VAL A 288 -5.86 19.29 10.50
N ASN A 289 -6.98 18.97 9.85
CA ASN A 289 -7.96 19.95 9.40
C ASN A 289 -9.39 19.43 9.66
N SER A 290 -10.37 20.32 9.51
CA SER A 290 -11.78 20.01 9.73
C SER A 290 -12.61 20.12 8.45
N LEU A 291 -13.63 19.26 8.36
CA LEU A 291 -14.73 19.36 7.38
C LEU A 291 -15.89 20.23 7.91
N ILE A 292 -15.88 20.60 9.22
CA ILE A 292 -16.96 21.33 9.86
C ILE A 292 -16.71 22.82 9.73
N SER A 293 -17.62 23.50 9.05
CA SER A 293 -17.59 24.97 8.93
C SER A 293 -17.74 25.63 10.31
N GLY A 294 -16.83 26.53 10.61
CA GLY A 294 -16.76 27.20 11.91
C GLY A 294 -15.67 26.70 12.84
N ASP A 295 -15.06 25.54 12.56
CA ASP A 295 -13.87 25.11 13.25
C ASP A 295 -12.65 25.97 12.83
N GLU A 296 -11.72 26.20 13.75
CA GLU A 296 -10.52 27.02 13.50
C GLU A 296 -9.65 26.45 12.36
N ASP A 297 -9.59 25.12 12.27
CA ASP A 297 -8.81 24.36 11.29
C ASP A 297 -9.63 23.95 10.05
N PHE A 298 -10.82 24.55 9.85
CA PHE A 298 -11.64 24.34 8.66
C PHE A 298 -10.94 24.81 7.38
N ARG A 299 -11.03 23.98 6.34
CA ARG A 299 -10.49 24.28 5.00
C ARG A 299 -11.61 24.34 3.97
N ALA A 300 -11.94 25.56 3.54
CA ALA A 300 -13.02 25.77 2.57
C ALA A 300 -12.76 25.11 1.21
N ASP A 301 -11.49 25.03 0.79
CA ASP A 301 -11.07 24.37 -0.46
C ASP A 301 -11.14 22.83 -0.40
N LEU A 302 -11.21 22.25 0.81
CA LEU A 302 -11.35 20.83 1.06
C LEU A 302 -12.68 20.48 1.78
N ALA A 303 -13.62 21.42 1.82
CA ALA A 303 -14.89 21.24 2.53
C ALA A 303 -15.79 20.15 1.91
N LYS A 304 -15.55 19.84 0.63
CA LYS A 304 -16.37 18.85 -0.11
C LYS A 304 -15.49 17.72 -0.66
N PRO A 305 -15.24 16.65 0.12
CA PRO A 305 -14.62 15.45 -0.41
C PRO A 305 -15.45 14.83 -1.53
N SER A 306 -14.79 14.22 -2.49
CA SER A 306 -15.49 13.46 -3.55
C SER A 306 -16.02 12.13 -3.07
N ALA A 307 -15.38 11.52 -2.05
CA ALA A 307 -15.80 10.24 -1.49
C ALA A 307 -15.15 9.98 -0.12
N ILE A 308 -15.80 9.16 0.70
CA ILE A 308 -15.24 8.56 1.91
C ILE A 308 -15.32 7.04 1.74
N TYR A 309 -14.22 6.34 1.97
CA TYR A 309 -14.13 4.90 1.79
C TYR A 309 -13.71 4.19 3.08
N THR A 310 -14.31 3.04 3.31
CA THR A 310 -14.01 2.11 4.39
C THR A 310 -13.73 0.70 3.83
N TRP A 311 -13.51 -0.30 4.67
CA TRP A 311 -13.10 -1.65 4.26
C TRP A 311 -14.25 -2.57 3.84
N GLY A 312 -15.31 -2.09 3.31
CA GLY A 312 -16.44 -2.90 2.94
C GLY A 312 -17.59 -2.79 3.94
N THR A 313 -18.56 -3.70 3.86
CA THR A 313 -19.75 -3.71 4.71
C THR A 313 -19.47 -4.21 6.12
N ALA A 314 -18.41 -4.99 6.28
CA ALA A 314 -17.92 -5.48 7.55
C ALA A 314 -16.40 -5.38 7.57
N PHE A 315 -15.85 -5.06 8.73
CA PHE A 315 -14.41 -5.06 8.92
C PHE A 315 -13.85 -6.47 8.65
N PRO A 316 -12.88 -6.63 7.75
CA PRO A 316 -12.38 -7.95 7.39
C PRO A 316 -11.60 -8.56 8.55
N ALA A 317 -12.14 -9.59 9.17
CA ALA A 317 -11.42 -10.39 10.17
C ALA A 317 -10.18 -11.05 9.56
N GLU A 318 -10.25 -11.37 8.27
CA GLU A 318 -9.18 -11.96 7.47
C GLU A 318 -9.00 -11.11 6.19
N PRO A 319 -8.04 -10.18 6.14
CA PRO A 319 -7.86 -9.28 5.01
C PRO A 319 -7.43 -10.01 3.72
N ASN A 320 -6.92 -11.23 3.83
CA ASN A 320 -6.54 -12.10 2.71
C ASN A 320 -7.72 -12.90 2.11
N ARG A 321 -8.93 -12.71 2.61
CA ARG A 321 -10.15 -13.32 2.06
C ARG A 321 -10.82 -12.37 1.08
N LEU A 322 -11.42 -12.91 0.02
CA LEU A 322 -12.20 -12.16 -0.96
C LEU A 322 -13.64 -12.69 -0.95
N VAL A 323 -14.59 -11.81 -0.62
CA VAL A 323 -16.00 -12.18 -0.48
C VAL A 323 -16.87 -11.21 -1.27
N VAL A 324 -17.73 -11.71 -2.15
CA VAL A 324 -18.75 -10.92 -2.85
C VAL A 324 -19.93 -10.70 -1.89
N ARG A 325 -20.21 -9.45 -1.54
CA ARG A 325 -21.35 -9.07 -0.67
C ARG A 325 -22.61 -8.77 -1.43
N ARG A 326 -22.48 -8.22 -2.61
CA ARG A 326 -23.60 -7.91 -3.49
C ARG A 326 -23.16 -8.06 -4.93
N PHE A 327 -24.01 -8.65 -5.75
CA PHE A 327 -23.82 -8.72 -7.18
C PHE A 327 -25.14 -8.37 -7.86
N TYR A 328 -25.14 -7.40 -8.75
CA TYR A 328 -26.35 -6.88 -9.39
C TYR A 328 -26.04 -6.32 -10.77
N ALA A 329 -27.10 -6.12 -11.56
CA ALA A 329 -26.99 -5.53 -12.89
C ALA A 329 -28.03 -4.42 -13.07
N LEU A 330 -27.70 -3.43 -13.88
CA LEU A 330 -28.58 -2.34 -14.27
C LEU A 330 -28.78 -2.35 -15.78
N PRO A 331 -29.99 -2.07 -16.28
CA PRO A 331 -30.24 -1.98 -17.70
C PRO A 331 -29.45 -0.84 -18.33
N PHE A 332 -28.97 -1.06 -19.54
CA PHE A 332 -28.21 -0.12 -20.33
C PHE A 332 -28.67 -0.18 -21.79
N THR A 333 -28.97 0.95 -22.40
CA THR A 333 -29.42 1.03 -23.80
C THR A 333 -28.33 1.64 -24.67
N SER A 334 -28.04 1.02 -25.79
CA SER A 334 -27.15 1.53 -26.84
C SER A 334 -27.80 1.36 -28.19
N GLY A 335 -28.22 2.46 -28.81
CA GLY A 335 -29.12 2.43 -29.97
C GLY A 335 -30.42 1.70 -29.65
N ASP A 336 -30.79 0.71 -30.46
CA ASP A 336 -32.01 -0.09 -30.29
C ASP A 336 -31.79 -1.33 -29.39
N GLN A 337 -30.61 -1.55 -28.85
CA GLN A 337 -30.31 -2.73 -28.06
C GLN A 337 -30.29 -2.39 -26.56
N THR A 338 -30.93 -3.26 -25.76
CA THR A 338 -30.87 -3.21 -24.30
C THR A 338 -29.91 -4.30 -23.83
N GLY A 339 -28.86 -3.85 -23.12
CA GLY A 339 -27.92 -4.70 -22.41
C GLY A 339 -28.01 -4.45 -20.92
N TYR A 340 -27.07 -5.04 -20.17
CA TYR A 340 -26.96 -4.86 -18.73
C TYR A 340 -25.51 -4.59 -18.35
N ARG A 341 -25.31 -3.61 -17.46
CA ARG A 341 -24.04 -3.32 -16.79
C ARG A 341 -23.99 -4.06 -15.48
N PHE A 342 -22.85 -4.70 -15.18
CA PHE A 342 -22.70 -5.55 -14.01
C PHE A 342 -21.83 -4.86 -12.95
N TYR A 343 -22.31 -4.89 -11.72
CA TYR A 343 -21.68 -4.29 -10.55
C TYR A 343 -21.57 -5.29 -9.41
N ALA A 344 -20.54 -5.16 -8.59
CA ALA A 344 -20.37 -5.94 -7.38
C ALA A 344 -19.91 -5.09 -6.19
N ARG A 345 -20.16 -5.60 -5.00
CA ARG A 345 -19.53 -5.13 -3.77
C ARG A 345 -18.75 -6.30 -3.16
N ALA A 346 -17.55 -6.04 -2.71
CA ALA A 346 -16.68 -7.08 -2.18
C ALA A 346 -15.99 -6.60 -0.91
N ASP A 347 -15.68 -7.55 -0.03
CA ASP A 347 -14.84 -7.35 1.15
C ASP A 347 -13.56 -8.17 1.01
N GLY A 348 -12.52 -7.77 1.71
CA GLY A 348 -11.22 -8.41 1.71
C GLY A 348 -10.28 -7.85 0.65
N TYR A 349 -9.47 -8.69 0.03
CA TYR A 349 -8.54 -8.28 -1.02
C TYR A 349 -9.25 -7.64 -2.20
N ALA A 350 -8.68 -6.56 -2.72
CA ALA A 350 -9.20 -5.93 -3.94
C ALA A 350 -8.94 -6.86 -5.14
N PRO A 351 -9.98 -7.30 -5.86
CA PRO A 351 -9.79 -8.14 -7.03
C PRO A 351 -9.23 -7.32 -8.20
N ASN A 352 -8.30 -7.89 -8.94
CA ASN A 352 -7.78 -7.30 -10.17
C ASN A 352 -8.49 -7.79 -11.43
N ARG A 353 -9.16 -8.93 -11.36
CA ARG A 353 -10.02 -9.44 -12.43
C ARG A 353 -11.26 -10.17 -11.90
N ALA A 354 -12.21 -10.40 -12.78
CA ALA A 354 -13.42 -11.16 -12.50
C ALA A 354 -13.74 -12.13 -13.63
N ILE A 355 -14.41 -13.21 -13.29
CA ILE A 355 -15.03 -14.13 -14.24
C ILE A 355 -16.53 -13.93 -14.11
N LEU A 356 -17.15 -13.36 -15.14
CA LEU A 356 -18.56 -13.06 -15.22
C LEU A 356 -19.27 -14.10 -16.10
N TYR A 357 -20.34 -14.68 -15.60
CA TYR A 357 -21.23 -15.61 -16.31
C TYR A 357 -22.58 -14.92 -16.52
N PRO A 358 -22.77 -14.13 -17.58
CA PRO A 358 -23.98 -13.32 -17.75
C PRO A 358 -25.24 -14.15 -17.95
N GLU A 359 -25.14 -15.33 -18.54
CA GLU A 359 -26.26 -16.23 -18.79
C GLU A 359 -26.50 -17.26 -17.66
N GLY A 360 -25.67 -17.22 -16.60
CA GLY A 360 -25.66 -18.15 -15.48
C GLY A 360 -24.38 -19.00 -15.43
N LYS A 361 -24.16 -19.67 -14.31
CA LYS A 361 -22.91 -20.40 -13.99
C LYS A 361 -22.50 -21.47 -15.01
N ASP A 362 -23.46 -22.02 -15.74
CA ASP A 362 -23.24 -23.04 -16.78
C ASP A 362 -23.14 -22.43 -18.19
N GLY A 363 -23.28 -21.10 -18.30
CA GLY A 363 -23.19 -20.36 -19.55
C GLY A 363 -21.77 -19.92 -19.89
N PRO A 364 -21.61 -19.13 -20.97
CA PRO A 364 -20.32 -18.62 -21.37
C PRO A 364 -19.71 -17.70 -20.32
N ALA A 365 -18.42 -17.89 -20.02
CA ALA A 365 -17.67 -17.04 -19.14
C ALA A 365 -17.05 -15.86 -19.90
N ILE A 366 -17.06 -14.69 -19.28
CA ILE A 366 -16.40 -13.48 -19.76
C ILE A 366 -15.37 -13.07 -18.73
N GLU A 367 -14.11 -12.97 -19.13
CA GLU A 367 -13.07 -12.45 -18.29
C GLU A 367 -13.07 -10.91 -18.30
N VAL A 368 -13.15 -10.32 -17.11
CA VAL A 368 -13.09 -8.89 -16.89
C VAL A 368 -11.73 -8.56 -16.28
N SER A 369 -10.81 -8.05 -17.09
CA SER A 369 -9.44 -7.73 -16.66
C SER A 369 -9.32 -6.44 -15.86
N ARG A 370 -10.39 -5.65 -15.72
CA ARG A 370 -10.43 -4.40 -14.96
C ARG A 370 -11.69 -4.33 -14.11
N THR A 371 -11.61 -4.89 -12.91
CA THR A 371 -12.73 -4.95 -11.97
C THR A 371 -13.07 -3.62 -11.31
N ARG A 372 -12.15 -2.66 -11.35
CA ARG A 372 -12.24 -1.38 -10.68
C ARG A 372 -13.60 -0.69 -10.85
N ARG A 373 -14.05 -0.51 -12.08
CA ARG A 373 -15.31 0.18 -12.38
C ARG A 373 -16.53 -0.62 -11.94
N MET A 374 -16.43 -1.94 -12.02
CA MET A 374 -17.45 -2.85 -11.54
C MET A 374 -17.66 -2.77 -10.02
N LEU A 375 -16.61 -2.50 -9.25
CA LEU A 375 -16.60 -2.56 -7.78
C LEU A 375 -16.85 -1.20 -7.12
N TYR A 376 -16.31 -0.12 -7.70
CA TYR A 376 -16.18 1.15 -7.01
C TYR A 376 -16.99 2.28 -7.65
N ASP A 377 -17.50 2.08 -8.86
CA ASP A 377 -18.24 3.14 -9.51
C ASP A 377 -19.63 3.34 -8.96
N ASN A 378 -20.04 4.61 -8.96
CA ASN A 378 -21.42 4.98 -8.77
C ASN A 378 -22.25 4.48 -9.97
N PRO A 379 -23.32 3.67 -9.75
CA PRO A 379 -24.18 3.22 -10.84
C PRO A 379 -24.84 4.35 -11.63
N ALA A 380 -24.94 5.55 -11.04
CA ALA A 380 -25.49 6.73 -11.71
C ALA A 380 -24.50 7.37 -12.71
N SER A 381 -23.22 7.04 -12.67
CA SER A 381 -22.23 7.57 -13.60
C SER A 381 -22.14 6.73 -14.87
N GLU A 382 -22.11 7.39 -16.04
CA GLU A 382 -21.94 6.74 -17.33
C GLU A 382 -20.46 6.37 -17.58
N HIS A 383 -19.98 5.26 -17.00
CA HIS A 383 -18.62 4.79 -17.24
C HIS A 383 -18.55 3.73 -18.34
N LYS A 384 -17.66 3.96 -19.30
CA LYS A 384 -17.48 3.08 -20.47
C LYS A 384 -16.82 1.72 -20.14
N ASP A 385 -16.15 1.62 -18.97
CA ASP A 385 -15.34 0.46 -18.61
C ASP A 385 -16.08 -0.56 -17.69
N VAL A 386 -17.36 -0.34 -17.39
CA VAL A 386 -18.17 -1.32 -16.65
C VAL A 386 -18.54 -2.45 -17.61
N PRO A 387 -18.43 -3.74 -17.22
CA PRO A 387 -18.81 -4.85 -18.06
C PRO A 387 -20.27 -4.75 -18.52
N VAL A 388 -20.48 -4.83 -19.82
CA VAL A 388 -21.80 -4.79 -20.46
C VAL A 388 -22.03 -6.11 -21.19
N TYR A 389 -23.22 -6.66 -21.07
CA TYR A 389 -23.64 -7.82 -21.83
C TYR A 389 -24.99 -7.60 -22.52
N PHE A 390 -25.05 -7.91 -23.79
CA PHE A 390 -26.28 -7.89 -24.59
C PHE A 390 -26.76 -9.33 -24.78
N TYR A 391 -27.90 -9.66 -24.23
CA TYR A 391 -28.45 -11.01 -24.31
C TYR A 391 -28.93 -11.34 -25.71
N PRO A 392 -28.51 -12.48 -26.28
CA PRO A 392 -28.85 -12.84 -27.66
C PRO A 392 -30.32 -13.28 -27.87
N LYS A 393 -31.00 -13.63 -26.79
CA LYS A 393 -32.37 -14.13 -26.82
C LYS A 393 -33.19 -13.61 -25.65
N PRO A 394 -34.52 -13.43 -25.84
CA PRO A 394 -35.42 -13.24 -24.71
C PRO A 394 -35.34 -14.42 -23.73
N GLY A 395 -35.46 -14.13 -22.44
CA GLY A 395 -35.41 -15.18 -21.42
C GLY A 395 -35.20 -14.62 -20.01
N SER A 396 -35.17 -15.54 -19.05
CA SER A 396 -34.81 -15.22 -17.66
C SER A 396 -33.44 -15.79 -17.37
N TYR A 397 -32.49 -14.91 -17.00
CA TYR A 397 -31.11 -15.25 -16.78
C TYR A 397 -30.73 -14.99 -15.33
N ARG A 398 -29.91 -15.85 -14.74
CA ARG A 398 -29.33 -15.65 -13.38
C ARG A 398 -27.82 -15.55 -13.48
N PRO A 399 -27.30 -14.35 -13.73
CA PRO A 399 -25.87 -14.16 -13.83
C PRO A 399 -25.11 -14.59 -12.58
N ALA A 400 -23.85 -15.00 -12.77
CA ALA A 400 -22.96 -15.38 -11.70
C ALA A 400 -21.58 -14.72 -11.86
N LEU A 401 -20.84 -14.61 -10.76
CA LEU A 401 -19.57 -13.90 -10.68
C LEU A 401 -18.59 -14.63 -9.77
N VAL A 402 -17.31 -14.67 -10.19
CA VAL A 402 -16.17 -14.97 -9.35
C VAL A 402 -15.20 -13.80 -9.44
N LEU A 403 -14.80 -13.24 -8.30
CA LEU A 403 -13.76 -12.23 -8.22
C LEU A 403 -12.41 -12.89 -7.94
N VAL A 404 -11.34 -12.38 -8.53
CA VAL A 404 -10.00 -12.96 -8.46
C VAL A 404 -8.96 -11.88 -8.16
N ASN A 405 -8.05 -12.17 -7.23
CA ASN A 405 -6.80 -11.44 -7.03
C ASN A 405 -5.63 -12.38 -7.32
N ASP A 406 -4.91 -12.14 -8.40
CA ASP A 406 -3.72 -12.88 -8.83
C ASP A 406 -2.54 -11.95 -9.19
N GLU A 407 -2.63 -10.68 -8.82
CA GLU A 407 -1.58 -9.67 -8.94
C GLU A 407 -1.08 -9.17 -7.57
N GLY A 408 0.19 -8.80 -7.51
CA GLY A 408 0.83 -8.26 -6.31
C GLY A 408 1.23 -9.32 -5.27
N TYR A 409 1.66 -8.87 -4.08
CA TYR A 409 2.01 -9.77 -2.99
C TYR A 409 0.77 -10.44 -2.42
N ARG A 410 0.82 -11.74 -2.29
CA ARG A 410 -0.23 -12.58 -1.71
C ARG A 410 0.40 -13.58 -0.77
N PRO A 411 -0.23 -13.89 0.37
CA PRO A 411 0.25 -14.95 1.25
C PRO A 411 0.46 -16.25 0.46
N GLU A 412 1.61 -16.89 0.64
CA GLU A 412 1.97 -18.13 -0.04
C GLU A 412 1.91 -18.07 -1.59
N GLY A 413 1.90 -16.85 -2.18
CA GLY A 413 1.83 -16.66 -3.63
C GLY A 413 0.59 -17.20 -4.33
N LYS A 414 -0.40 -17.65 -3.59
CA LYS A 414 -1.61 -18.27 -4.14
C LYS A 414 -2.59 -17.22 -4.66
N THR A 415 -3.23 -17.52 -5.79
CA THR A 415 -4.39 -16.78 -6.26
C THR A 415 -5.51 -16.83 -5.22
N ILE A 416 -6.04 -15.66 -4.88
CA ILE A 416 -7.21 -15.54 -4.00
C ILE A 416 -8.44 -15.37 -4.88
N SER A 417 -9.46 -16.19 -4.69
CA SER A 417 -10.74 -16.06 -5.39
C SER A 417 -11.91 -16.08 -4.41
N SER A 418 -12.98 -15.38 -4.79
CA SER A 418 -14.27 -15.54 -4.11
C SER A 418 -14.93 -16.86 -4.46
N ASP A 419 -15.91 -17.27 -3.65
CA ASP A 419 -16.87 -18.26 -4.08
C ASP A 419 -17.66 -17.73 -5.27
N LEU A 420 -18.19 -18.65 -6.10
CA LEU A 420 -19.12 -18.29 -7.17
C LEU A 420 -20.39 -17.72 -6.55
N THR A 421 -20.76 -16.50 -6.96
CA THR A 421 -21.91 -15.78 -6.43
C THR A 421 -22.92 -15.55 -7.55
N GLU A 422 -24.12 -16.10 -7.40
CA GLU A 422 -25.24 -15.85 -8.31
C GLU A 422 -26.01 -14.59 -7.90
N MET A 423 -26.58 -13.88 -8.89
CA MET A 423 -27.49 -12.78 -8.61
C MET A 423 -28.74 -13.30 -7.89
N THR A 424 -29.18 -12.57 -6.87
CA THR A 424 -30.41 -12.90 -6.12
C THR A 424 -31.65 -12.82 -7.03
N GLU A 425 -31.76 -11.74 -7.79
CA GLU A 425 -32.87 -11.51 -8.71
C GLU A 425 -32.43 -11.81 -10.15
N PRO A 426 -33.21 -12.60 -10.91
CA PRO A 426 -32.90 -12.87 -12.30
C PRO A 426 -33.15 -11.65 -13.18
N ILE A 427 -32.40 -11.55 -14.28
CA ILE A 427 -32.61 -10.58 -15.35
C ILE A 427 -33.66 -11.11 -16.31
N ALA A 428 -34.74 -10.38 -16.49
CA ALA A 428 -35.75 -10.67 -17.49
C ALA A 428 -35.47 -9.90 -18.79
N VAL A 429 -35.07 -10.60 -19.83
CA VAL A 429 -34.83 -10.05 -21.18
C VAL A 429 -36.11 -10.28 -22.01
N ARG A 430 -36.68 -9.20 -22.53
CA ARG A 430 -37.91 -9.22 -23.35
C ARG A 430 -37.63 -9.24 -24.83
#